data_2d1b6eaafdc2c4fff47e03b4fc96c77e
#
_entry.id   2d1b6eaafdc2c4fff47e03b4fc96c77e
#
_cell.length_a   1.000
_cell.length_b   1.000
_cell.length_c   1.000
_cell.angle_alpha   90.00
_cell.angle_beta   90.00
_cell.angle_gamma   90.00
#
_symmetry.space_group_name_H-M   'P 1'
#
loop_
_entity.id
_entity.type
_entity.pdbx_description
1 polymer ?
#
loop_
_entity_poly.entity_id
_entity_poly.type
_entity_poly.pdbx_seq_one_letter_code
_entity_poly.pdbx_strand_id
1 'polypeptide(L)'
;MKTGKIIQVMGPVVDVEFEDENLPAIRDALEVLNGDKKSVMEVAQHIGNNTVRCIMLASSEGLHRDMEVTATGAGIKTPVGEQTLGRLFNVLGEAIDGGAQPDTEEKWEIHREPPTFEEQNPAEEILETGIKVIDLLAPYAKGGKIGLFGGAGVGKTVLIQELISNIATEHGGYSIFTGVGERSREGNDLWTEMKESGVLEKTALVFGQMNEPPGARMRVAETGLTMAEYFRDEKHQNVLLFIDNIFRFTQAGSEASALLGRMPSAVGYQPTLATEMGELQERIASTKNGSVTSVQAVYVPADDLTDPAPATTFAHLDATTVLSRKIVEQGIYPAVDPLESTSRILEPDIVGEEHYQVARKVQEILQKYKELQDIIAILGMEELADEDKVLVYRARKIQKFLSQPFHVAENFTGIQGVYVPVEETIKGFKAIIDGEMDEYPENAFFNVGTIEDVKEKAKTMQQ
;
A
#
# COMPACT_ATOMS: atom_id res chain seq x y z
N MET A 1 30.58 -0.35 24.81
CA MET A 1 29.17 -0.75 24.71
C MET A 1 28.68 -1.09 26.10
N LYS A 2 27.46 -0.68 26.43
CA LYS A 2 26.90 -1.02 27.74
C LYS A 2 26.37 -2.43 27.71
N THR A 3 26.56 -3.17 28.79
CA THR A 3 26.06 -4.52 28.97
C THR A 3 25.08 -4.58 30.14
N GLY A 4 24.02 -5.34 29.98
CA GLY A 4 23.05 -5.64 31.01
C GLY A 4 22.80 -7.14 31.10
N LYS A 5 21.91 -7.52 31.99
CA LYS A 5 21.52 -8.91 32.18
C LYS A 5 20.01 -9.05 32.14
N ILE A 6 19.55 -10.13 31.53
CA ILE A 6 18.13 -10.50 31.55
C ILE A 6 17.75 -10.86 32.98
N ILE A 7 16.71 -10.24 33.51
CA ILE A 7 16.16 -10.57 34.83
C ILE A 7 14.80 -11.28 34.75
N GLN A 8 14.07 -11.10 33.64
CA GLN A 8 12.77 -11.73 33.44
C GLN A 8 12.48 -11.89 31.95
N VAL A 9 11.84 -13.01 31.59
CA VAL A 9 11.31 -13.28 30.24
C VAL A 9 9.84 -13.63 30.37
N MET A 10 8.98 -12.86 29.69
CA MET A 10 7.52 -13.04 29.67
C MET A 10 7.05 -13.09 28.21
N GLY A 11 7.15 -14.27 27.58
CA GLY A 11 6.90 -14.37 26.15
C GLY A 11 7.81 -13.44 25.35
N PRO A 12 7.28 -12.57 24.48
CA PRO A 12 8.09 -11.64 23.69
C PRO A 12 8.59 -10.40 24.47
N VAL A 13 8.27 -10.28 25.76
CA VAL A 13 8.71 -9.18 26.61
C VAL A 13 9.87 -9.63 27.50
N VAL A 14 10.96 -8.88 27.51
CA VAL A 14 12.17 -9.18 28.25
C VAL A 14 12.58 -7.97 29.08
N ASP A 15 12.83 -8.18 30.38
CA ASP A 15 13.34 -7.16 31.27
C ASP A 15 14.85 -7.33 31.42
N VAL A 16 15.58 -6.23 31.22
CA VAL A 16 17.05 -6.17 31.27
C VAL A 16 17.49 -5.15 32.30
N GLU A 17 18.34 -5.58 33.23
CA GLU A 17 18.94 -4.74 34.27
C GLU A 17 20.34 -4.30 33.86
N PHE A 18 20.64 -3.01 34.04
CA PHE A 18 21.97 -2.42 33.82
C PHE A 18 22.60 -2.01 35.16
N GLU A 19 23.92 -1.98 35.21
CA GLU A 19 24.64 -1.70 36.45
C GLU A 19 24.62 -0.21 36.85
N ASP A 20 24.44 0.69 35.89
CA ASP A 20 24.44 2.13 36.14
C ASP A 20 23.08 2.78 35.77
N GLU A 21 22.87 4.02 36.25
CA GLU A 21 21.64 4.77 36.00
C GLU A 21 21.52 5.29 34.55
N ASN A 22 22.58 5.16 33.74
CA ASN A 22 22.58 5.61 32.36
C ASN A 22 22.03 4.52 31.44
N LEU A 23 20.72 4.38 31.41
CA LEU A 23 20.00 3.36 30.66
C LEU A 23 20.00 3.63 29.14
N PRO A 24 19.85 2.58 28.32
CA PRO A 24 19.52 2.75 26.90
C PRO A 24 18.24 3.57 26.73
N ALA A 25 18.18 4.39 25.69
CA ALA A 25 17.01 5.18 25.39
C ALA A 25 15.85 4.28 24.92
N ILE A 26 14.64 4.78 25.07
CA ILE A 26 13.44 4.15 24.47
C ILE A 26 13.65 4.08 22.95
N ARG A 27 13.29 2.95 22.36
CA ARG A 27 13.51 2.58 20.95
C ARG A 27 14.95 2.19 20.59
N ASP A 28 15.89 2.20 21.53
CA ASP A 28 17.22 1.63 21.29
C ASP A 28 17.15 0.12 21.08
N ALA A 29 18.00 -0.38 20.21
CA ALA A 29 18.19 -1.80 19.96
C ALA A 29 19.18 -2.41 20.94
N LEU A 30 18.81 -3.53 21.52
CA LEU A 30 19.66 -4.37 22.35
C LEU A 30 19.86 -5.72 21.68
N GLU A 31 21.03 -6.29 21.85
CA GLU A 31 21.41 -7.57 21.25
C GLU A 31 21.71 -8.62 22.31
N VAL A 32 21.24 -9.84 22.08
CA VAL A 32 21.53 -11.00 22.92
C VAL A 32 21.91 -12.19 22.04
N LEU A 33 22.94 -12.95 22.47
CA LEU A 33 23.29 -14.21 21.83
C LEU A 33 22.43 -15.33 22.41
N ASN A 34 21.62 -15.93 21.57
CA ASN A 34 20.79 -17.08 21.88
C ASN A 34 21.34 -18.30 21.14
N GLY A 35 22.25 -19.02 21.80
CA GLY A 35 23.08 -20.01 21.12
C GLY A 35 24.06 -19.34 20.16
N ASP A 36 24.06 -19.76 18.90
CA ASP A 36 24.86 -19.17 17.84
C ASP A 36 24.16 -18.00 17.12
N LYS A 37 22.89 -17.76 17.49
CA LYS A 37 22.04 -16.77 16.83
C LYS A 37 21.95 -15.49 17.66
N LYS A 38 22.24 -14.37 17.01
CA LYS A 38 22.03 -13.04 17.56
C LYS A 38 20.57 -12.64 17.42
N SER A 39 19.93 -12.31 18.55
CA SER A 39 18.55 -11.82 18.59
C SER A 39 18.55 -10.36 19.02
N VAL A 40 17.62 -9.59 18.47
CA VAL A 40 17.47 -8.15 18.75
C VAL A 40 16.15 -7.90 19.48
N MET A 41 16.22 -7.02 20.46
CA MET A 41 15.06 -6.49 21.17
C MET A 41 15.08 -4.96 21.17
N GLU A 42 13.91 -4.36 21.27
CA GLU A 42 13.77 -2.90 21.33
C GLU A 42 13.32 -2.45 22.71
N VAL A 43 13.95 -1.43 23.24
CA VAL A 43 13.57 -0.83 24.53
C VAL A 43 12.22 -0.15 24.38
N ALA A 44 11.23 -0.60 25.16
CA ALA A 44 9.87 -0.07 25.14
C ALA A 44 9.57 0.85 26.34
N GLN A 45 10.13 0.54 27.52
CA GLN A 45 9.87 1.28 28.77
C GLN A 45 11.08 1.24 29.69
N HIS A 46 11.22 2.30 30.50
CA HIS A 46 12.05 2.29 31.71
C HIS A 46 11.13 1.99 32.90
N ILE A 47 11.37 0.91 33.61
CA ILE A 47 10.49 0.45 34.71
C ILE A 47 11.04 0.67 36.12
N GLY A 48 12.14 1.41 36.24
CA GLY A 48 12.82 1.67 37.52
C GLY A 48 13.87 0.64 37.87
N ASN A 49 14.61 0.87 38.93
CA ASN A 49 15.69 -0.01 39.42
C ASN A 49 16.71 -0.40 38.34
N ASN A 50 17.13 0.58 37.54
CA ASN A 50 18.07 0.38 36.42
C ASN A 50 17.64 -0.68 35.39
N THR A 51 16.33 -0.91 35.29
CA THR A 51 15.74 -1.94 34.45
C THR A 51 14.97 -1.32 33.29
N VAL A 52 15.18 -1.85 32.10
CA VAL A 52 14.40 -1.53 30.90
C VAL A 52 13.55 -2.72 30.49
N ARG A 53 12.35 -2.45 30.06
CA ARG A 53 11.45 -3.44 29.48
C ARG A 53 11.52 -3.37 27.98
N CYS A 54 11.81 -4.51 27.35
CA CYS A 54 12.03 -4.62 25.92
C CYS A 54 11.01 -5.54 25.27
N ILE A 55 10.76 -5.33 23.98
CA ILE A 55 9.99 -6.22 23.14
C ILE A 55 10.92 -6.90 22.14
N MET A 56 10.78 -8.22 22.01
CA MET A 56 11.59 -9.01 21.09
C MET A 56 11.15 -8.81 19.64
N LEU A 57 12.11 -8.70 18.73
CA LEU A 57 11.91 -8.69 17.28
C LEU A 57 12.12 -10.08 16.65
N ALA A 58 12.44 -11.05 17.48
CA ALA A 58 12.57 -12.46 17.13
C ALA A 58 11.96 -13.31 18.24
N SER A 59 11.95 -14.63 18.08
CA SER A 59 11.50 -15.55 19.14
C SER A 59 12.34 -15.37 20.42
N SER A 60 11.68 -15.37 21.56
CA SER A 60 12.32 -15.37 22.88
C SER A 60 12.67 -16.78 23.37
N GLU A 61 12.35 -17.82 22.61
CA GLU A 61 12.64 -19.20 22.97
C GLU A 61 14.13 -19.41 23.20
N GLY A 62 14.49 -20.01 24.31
CA GLY A 62 15.87 -20.24 24.73
C GLY A 62 16.49 -19.10 25.55
N LEU A 63 15.85 -17.94 25.63
CA LEU A 63 16.28 -16.87 26.52
C LEU A 63 15.97 -17.20 27.97
N HIS A 64 16.91 -16.88 28.84
CA HIS A 64 16.77 -17.11 30.26
C HIS A 64 17.44 -16.01 31.09
N ARG A 65 17.16 -16.03 32.37
CA ARG A 65 17.73 -15.11 33.33
C ARG A 65 19.27 -15.19 33.34
N ASP A 66 19.91 -14.06 33.62
CA ASP A 66 21.36 -13.86 33.71
C ASP A 66 22.11 -13.89 32.37
N MET A 67 21.42 -14.04 31.23
CA MET A 67 22.05 -13.86 29.91
C MET A 67 22.50 -12.41 29.72
N GLU A 68 23.69 -12.23 29.16
CA GLU A 68 24.24 -10.91 28.84
C GLU A 68 23.57 -10.29 27.63
N VAL A 69 23.22 -9.02 27.75
CA VAL A 69 22.61 -8.22 26.69
C VAL A 69 23.47 -6.99 26.44
N THR A 70 23.75 -6.72 25.17
CA THR A 70 24.57 -5.58 24.76
C THR A 70 23.70 -4.48 24.18
N ALA A 71 23.82 -3.26 24.70
CA ALA A 71 23.19 -2.09 24.12
C ALA A 71 23.99 -1.59 22.90
N THR A 72 23.31 -1.39 21.79
CA THR A 72 23.95 -0.89 20.56
C THR A 72 24.24 0.60 20.57
N GLY A 73 23.55 1.35 21.44
CA GLY A 73 23.65 2.82 21.53
C GLY A 73 22.83 3.55 20.47
N ALA A 74 22.04 2.85 19.69
CA ALA A 74 21.20 3.40 18.64
C ALA A 74 19.93 2.54 18.44
N GLY A 75 18.96 3.06 17.69
CA GLY A 75 17.78 2.30 17.28
C GLY A 75 18.09 1.23 16.24
N ILE A 76 17.06 0.49 15.87
CA ILE A 76 17.14 -0.51 14.80
C ILE A 76 17.50 0.19 13.49
N LYS A 77 18.45 -0.38 12.76
CA LYS A 77 18.93 0.13 11.47
C LYS A 77 18.64 -0.85 10.36
N THR A 78 18.34 -0.32 9.17
CA THR A 78 18.16 -1.10 7.95
C THR A 78 19.14 -0.64 6.87
N PRO A 79 19.67 -1.55 6.03
CA PRO A 79 20.41 -1.13 4.86
C PRO A 79 19.49 -0.34 3.92
N VAL A 80 20.04 0.64 3.24
CA VAL A 80 19.37 1.50 2.27
C VAL A 80 20.18 1.58 0.99
N GLY A 81 19.53 1.94 -0.11
CA GLY A 81 20.19 2.16 -1.38
C GLY A 81 19.86 1.12 -2.43
N GLU A 82 20.50 1.22 -3.58
CA GLU A 82 20.22 0.37 -4.74
C GLU A 82 20.51 -1.11 -4.52
N GLN A 83 21.36 -1.45 -3.55
CA GLN A 83 21.67 -2.83 -3.17
C GLN A 83 20.47 -3.55 -2.53
N THR A 84 19.44 -2.82 -2.11
CA THR A 84 18.20 -3.40 -1.58
C THR A 84 17.24 -3.84 -2.68
N LEU A 85 17.39 -3.33 -3.89
CA LEU A 85 16.49 -3.64 -5.01
C LEU A 85 16.65 -5.09 -5.47
N GLY A 86 15.52 -5.71 -5.78
CA GLY A 86 15.45 -7.11 -6.17
C GLY A 86 15.57 -8.09 -5.00
N ARG A 87 15.62 -7.60 -3.78
CA ARG A 87 15.90 -8.40 -2.58
C ARG A 87 14.69 -8.45 -1.64
N LEU A 88 14.71 -9.46 -0.79
CA LEU A 88 13.70 -9.69 0.25
C LEU A 88 14.36 -9.64 1.63
N PHE A 89 13.82 -8.80 2.52
CA PHE A 89 14.35 -8.54 3.85
C PHE A 89 13.36 -8.86 4.97
N ASN A 90 13.89 -9.09 6.16
CA ASN A 90 13.12 -9.11 7.41
C ASN A 90 13.08 -7.70 8.05
N VAL A 91 12.47 -7.59 9.24
CA VAL A 91 12.33 -6.32 9.96
C VAL A 91 13.67 -5.65 10.29
N LEU A 92 14.74 -6.43 10.45
CA LEU A 92 16.09 -5.93 10.75
C LEU A 92 16.88 -5.56 9.48
N GLY A 93 16.27 -5.65 8.30
CA GLY A 93 16.96 -5.43 7.04
C GLY A 93 17.97 -6.53 6.68
N GLU A 94 17.82 -7.71 7.26
CA GLU A 94 18.59 -8.88 6.88
C GLU A 94 17.93 -9.57 5.69
N ALA A 95 18.73 -9.91 4.67
CA ALA A 95 18.22 -10.61 3.49
C ALA A 95 17.80 -12.04 3.85
N ILE A 96 16.58 -12.40 3.44
CA ILE A 96 15.97 -13.72 3.71
C ILE A 96 15.60 -14.48 2.41
N ASP A 97 16.11 -14.02 1.29
CA ASP A 97 15.87 -14.60 -0.04
C ASP A 97 16.89 -15.70 -0.44
N GLY A 98 17.73 -16.11 0.49
CA GLY A 98 18.79 -17.09 0.25
C GLY A 98 20.06 -16.50 -0.40
N GLY A 99 20.05 -15.23 -0.75
CA GLY A 99 21.21 -14.53 -1.27
C GLY A 99 22.13 -13.99 -0.17
N ALA A 100 23.30 -13.47 -0.58
CA ALA A 100 24.20 -12.79 0.34
C ALA A 100 23.58 -11.54 0.94
N GLN A 101 24.01 -11.15 2.14
CA GLN A 101 23.62 -9.88 2.73
C GLN A 101 24.09 -8.71 1.83
N PRO A 102 23.31 -7.59 1.75
CA PRO A 102 23.71 -6.45 0.96
C PRO A 102 25.08 -5.92 1.38
N ASP A 103 25.96 -5.69 0.41
CA ASP A 103 27.26 -5.08 0.64
C ASP A 103 27.10 -3.56 0.67
N THR A 104 26.59 -3.05 1.78
CA THR A 104 26.43 -1.62 2.02
C THR A 104 26.80 -1.28 3.46
N GLU A 105 27.61 -0.24 3.62
CA GLU A 105 27.89 0.34 4.93
C GLU A 105 26.82 1.37 5.33
N GLU A 106 26.04 1.86 4.37
CA GLU A 106 25.01 2.84 4.62
C GLU A 106 23.73 2.20 5.17
N LYS A 107 23.46 2.52 6.43
CA LYS A 107 22.27 2.05 7.15
C LYS A 107 21.61 3.24 7.83
N TRP A 108 20.30 3.27 7.77
CA TRP A 108 19.48 4.29 8.42
C TRP A 108 18.65 3.69 9.55
N GLU A 109 18.44 4.47 10.61
CA GLU A 109 17.53 4.10 11.68
C GLU A 109 16.09 4.09 11.16
N ILE A 110 15.31 3.09 11.60
CA ILE A 110 13.91 2.95 11.16
C ILE A 110 12.96 3.93 11.85
N HIS A 111 13.34 4.44 13.02
CA HIS A 111 12.62 5.51 13.71
C HIS A 111 13.15 6.85 13.23
N ARG A 112 12.37 7.53 12.41
CA ARG A 112 12.73 8.82 11.81
C ARG A 112 11.61 9.82 12.03
N GLU A 113 12.00 11.08 12.14
CA GLU A 113 11.05 12.18 12.20
C GLU A 113 10.40 12.41 10.82
N PRO A 114 9.12 12.81 10.79
CA PRO A 114 8.49 13.21 9.53
C PRO A 114 9.17 14.46 8.95
N PRO A 115 9.03 14.71 7.63
CA PRO A 115 9.54 15.93 7.02
C PRO A 115 8.99 17.19 7.70
N THR A 116 9.86 18.17 7.91
CA THR A 116 9.46 19.48 8.46
C THR A 116 8.55 20.23 7.48
N PHE A 117 7.84 21.24 7.97
CA PHE A 117 6.98 22.07 7.10
C PHE A 117 7.78 22.74 5.96
N GLU A 118 9.04 23.08 6.18
CA GLU A 118 9.90 23.68 5.18
C GLU A 118 10.32 22.69 4.09
N GLU A 119 10.45 21.43 4.44
CA GLU A 119 10.83 20.36 3.51
C GLU A 119 9.66 19.87 2.65
N GLN A 120 8.44 20.01 3.14
CA GLN A 120 7.26 19.55 2.42
C GLN A 120 7.03 20.36 1.14
N ASN A 121 6.57 19.66 0.10
CA ASN A 121 6.10 20.27 -1.12
C ASN A 121 4.60 20.53 -0.98
N PRO A 122 4.16 21.80 -0.95
CA PRO A 122 2.74 22.11 -0.84
C PRO A 122 1.95 21.89 -2.14
N ALA A 123 2.61 21.67 -3.26
CA ALA A 123 1.95 21.44 -4.54
C ALA A 123 1.27 20.09 -4.57
N GLU A 124 -0.02 20.08 -4.84
CA GLU A 124 -0.79 18.86 -5.04
C GLU A 124 -0.73 18.49 -6.53
N GLU A 125 -0.07 17.38 -6.84
CA GLU A 125 0.11 16.89 -8.19
C GLU A 125 -0.41 15.46 -8.31
N ILE A 126 -0.97 15.13 -9.48
CA ILE A 126 -1.37 13.76 -9.78
C ILE A 126 -0.14 12.89 -9.99
N LEU A 127 -0.12 11.72 -9.35
CA LEU A 127 0.75 10.63 -9.74
C LEU A 127 0.03 9.82 -10.82
N GLU A 128 0.42 10.00 -12.07
CA GLU A 128 -0.17 9.29 -13.19
C GLU A 128 0.17 7.80 -13.13
N THR A 129 -0.85 6.95 -13.05
CA THR A 129 -0.68 5.49 -12.92
C THR A 129 -0.75 4.76 -14.26
N GLY A 130 -1.28 5.40 -15.29
CA GLY A 130 -1.54 4.78 -16.58
C GLY A 130 -2.75 3.84 -16.59
N ILE A 131 -3.51 3.82 -15.51
CA ILE A 131 -4.72 3.01 -15.35
C ILE A 131 -5.93 3.93 -15.42
N LYS A 132 -6.75 3.78 -16.45
CA LYS A 132 -7.86 4.70 -16.76
C LYS A 132 -8.80 4.95 -15.59
N VAL A 133 -9.28 3.90 -14.95
CA VAL A 133 -10.26 4.03 -13.87
C VAL A 133 -9.71 4.79 -12.66
N ILE A 134 -8.44 4.59 -12.36
CA ILE A 134 -7.77 5.28 -11.24
C ILE A 134 -7.52 6.73 -11.60
N ASP A 135 -6.87 6.99 -12.72
CA ASP A 135 -6.46 8.34 -13.10
C ASP A 135 -7.65 9.27 -13.37
N LEU A 136 -8.76 8.74 -13.87
CA LEU A 136 -9.97 9.52 -14.11
C LEU A 136 -10.79 9.78 -12.84
N LEU A 137 -11.12 8.73 -12.10
CA LEU A 137 -12.16 8.76 -11.05
C LEU A 137 -11.65 8.83 -9.64
N ALA A 138 -10.48 8.29 -9.38
CA ALA A 138 -9.85 8.26 -8.06
C ALA A 138 -8.33 8.47 -8.17
N PRO A 139 -7.88 9.61 -8.73
CA PRO A 139 -6.46 9.85 -9.00
C PRO A 139 -5.63 9.87 -7.73
N TYR A 140 -4.40 9.38 -7.83
CA TYR A 140 -3.44 9.36 -6.74
C TYR A 140 -2.66 10.68 -6.70
N ALA A 141 -2.48 11.23 -5.51
CA ALA A 141 -1.61 12.38 -5.29
C ALA A 141 -0.18 11.92 -5.05
N LYS A 142 0.82 12.61 -5.59
CA LYS A 142 2.21 12.43 -5.20
C LYS A 142 2.38 12.73 -3.72
N GLY A 143 2.99 11.81 -2.99
CA GLY A 143 3.10 11.92 -1.53
C GLY A 143 1.80 11.62 -0.80
N GLY A 144 0.77 11.16 -1.51
CA GLY A 144 -0.53 10.79 -0.95
C GLY A 144 -0.56 9.42 -0.31
N LYS A 145 -1.60 9.19 0.47
CA LYS A 145 -1.87 7.92 1.15
C LYS A 145 -3.15 7.33 0.59
N ILE A 146 -3.03 6.21 -0.10
CA ILE A 146 -4.14 5.56 -0.78
C ILE A 146 -4.52 4.28 -0.03
N GLY A 147 -5.78 4.18 0.36
CA GLY A 147 -6.35 2.95 0.90
C GLY A 147 -6.79 2.02 -0.22
N LEU A 148 -6.35 0.77 -0.18
CA LEU A 148 -6.75 -0.28 -1.10
C LEU A 148 -7.65 -1.27 -0.38
N PHE A 149 -8.90 -1.35 -0.81
CA PHE A 149 -9.93 -2.22 -0.25
C PHE A 149 -10.28 -3.32 -1.24
N GLY A 150 -10.45 -4.51 -0.75
CA GLY A 150 -10.90 -5.64 -1.58
C GLY A 150 -10.68 -6.97 -0.88
N GLY A 151 -11.61 -7.89 -1.11
CA GLY A 151 -11.51 -9.26 -0.61
C GLY A 151 -10.51 -10.10 -1.41
N ALA A 152 -10.49 -11.39 -1.12
CA ALA A 152 -9.67 -12.33 -1.87
C ALA A 152 -10.16 -12.49 -3.33
N GLY A 153 -9.24 -12.64 -4.26
CA GLY A 153 -9.54 -12.97 -5.65
C GLY A 153 -10.13 -11.83 -6.49
N VAL A 154 -9.91 -10.57 -6.08
CA VAL A 154 -10.37 -9.39 -6.83
C VAL A 154 -9.27 -8.72 -7.67
N GLY A 155 -8.09 -9.34 -7.76
CA GLY A 155 -6.97 -8.84 -8.57
C GLY A 155 -6.09 -7.82 -7.86
N LYS A 156 -6.07 -7.78 -6.53
CA LYS A 156 -5.23 -6.88 -5.74
C LYS A 156 -3.75 -7.00 -6.11
N THR A 157 -3.22 -8.20 -6.12
CA THR A 157 -1.81 -8.47 -6.43
C THR A 157 -1.43 -8.03 -7.85
N VAL A 158 -2.27 -8.32 -8.81
CA VAL A 158 -2.04 -7.93 -10.22
C VAL A 158 -2.04 -6.40 -10.37
N LEU A 159 -2.96 -5.72 -9.69
CA LEU A 159 -3.00 -4.25 -9.68
C LEU A 159 -1.73 -3.66 -9.07
N ILE A 160 -1.26 -4.19 -7.95
CA ILE A 160 -0.02 -3.77 -7.29
C ILE A 160 1.17 -3.92 -8.24
N GLN A 161 1.30 -5.07 -8.88
CA GLN A 161 2.38 -5.32 -9.84
C GLN A 161 2.33 -4.38 -11.05
N GLU A 162 1.15 -4.09 -11.57
CA GLU A 162 1.00 -3.13 -12.68
C GLU A 162 1.37 -1.71 -12.27
N LEU A 163 1.00 -1.27 -11.07
CA LEU A 163 1.44 0.01 -10.52
C LEU A 163 2.96 0.09 -10.41
N ILE A 164 3.60 -0.94 -9.91
CA ILE A 164 5.07 -1.03 -9.82
C ILE A 164 5.70 -0.94 -11.22
N SER A 165 5.19 -1.71 -12.15
CA SER A 165 5.69 -1.73 -13.54
C SER A 165 5.56 -0.35 -14.20
N ASN A 166 4.42 0.28 -14.07
CA ASN A 166 4.16 1.58 -14.69
C ASN A 166 5.00 2.69 -14.07
N ILE A 167 5.16 2.70 -12.74
CA ILE A 167 6.03 3.68 -12.08
C ILE A 167 7.49 3.49 -12.47
N ALA A 168 7.97 2.26 -12.55
CA ALA A 168 9.34 1.98 -12.96
C ALA A 168 9.61 2.36 -14.41
N THR A 169 8.68 2.06 -15.31
CA THR A 169 8.85 2.28 -16.75
C THR A 169 8.67 3.74 -17.15
N GLU A 170 7.60 4.39 -16.66
CA GLU A 170 7.22 5.73 -17.09
C GLU A 170 7.79 6.85 -16.23
N HIS A 171 8.02 6.59 -14.95
CA HIS A 171 8.50 7.59 -14.00
C HIS A 171 9.93 7.32 -13.51
N GLY A 172 10.52 6.17 -13.86
CA GLY A 172 11.88 5.77 -13.43
C GLY A 172 12.03 5.59 -11.93
N GLY A 173 10.94 5.47 -11.19
CA GLY A 173 10.92 5.32 -9.74
C GLY A 173 11.02 3.88 -9.27
N TYR A 174 11.47 3.72 -8.03
CA TYR A 174 11.52 2.43 -7.36
C TYR A 174 10.30 2.23 -6.46
N SER A 175 10.07 1.00 -6.09
CA SER A 175 8.97 0.63 -5.21
C SER A 175 9.48 -0.19 -4.03
N ILE A 176 8.83 -0.02 -2.89
CA ILE A 176 9.07 -0.81 -1.69
C ILE A 176 7.76 -1.50 -1.33
N PHE A 177 7.79 -2.80 -1.15
CA PHE A 177 6.64 -3.57 -0.70
C PHE A 177 6.87 -4.08 0.71
N THR A 178 5.97 -3.75 1.64
CA THR A 178 6.01 -4.24 3.02
C THR A 178 4.86 -5.20 3.28
N GLY A 179 5.21 -6.43 3.64
CA GLY A 179 4.26 -7.44 4.10
C GLY A 179 4.16 -7.40 5.63
N VAL A 180 3.02 -6.97 6.15
CA VAL A 180 2.78 -6.80 7.58
C VAL A 180 1.73 -7.78 8.06
N GLY A 181 2.16 -8.78 8.81
CA GLY A 181 1.27 -9.72 9.49
C GLY A 181 0.41 -10.59 8.56
N GLU A 182 0.74 -10.69 7.29
CA GLU A 182 0.05 -11.52 6.33
C GLU A 182 0.62 -12.95 6.30
N ARG A 183 0.01 -13.84 5.53
CA ARG A 183 0.45 -15.22 5.41
C ARG A 183 1.78 -15.32 4.66
N SER A 184 2.72 -16.07 5.20
CA SER A 184 4.03 -16.29 4.57
C SER A 184 3.92 -16.89 3.17
N ARG A 185 2.94 -17.75 2.92
CA ARG A 185 2.67 -18.32 1.61
C ARG A 185 2.32 -17.24 0.58
N GLU A 186 1.42 -16.32 0.93
CA GLU A 186 1.02 -15.21 0.05
C GLU A 186 2.20 -14.30 -0.27
N GLY A 187 3.06 -14.05 0.71
CA GLY A 187 4.30 -13.29 0.52
C GLY A 187 5.27 -14.00 -0.43
N ASN A 188 5.41 -15.31 -0.32
CA ASN A 188 6.25 -16.10 -1.22
C ASN A 188 5.69 -16.15 -2.65
N ASP A 189 4.37 -16.29 -2.77
CA ASP A 189 3.69 -16.29 -4.07
C ASP A 189 3.91 -14.92 -4.76
N LEU A 190 3.74 -13.82 -4.03
CA LEU A 190 4.00 -12.47 -4.54
C LEU A 190 5.45 -12.30 -5.00
N TRP A 191 6.41 -12.71 -4.19
CA TRP A 191 7.83 -12.64 -4.55
C TRP A 191 8.13 -13.40 -5.85
N THR A 192 7.60 -14.61 -5.99
CA THR A 192 7.76 -15.45 -7.18
C THR A 192 7.11 -14.79 -8.41
N GLU A 193 5.89 -14.31 -8.27
CA GLU A 193 5.17 -13.61 -9.35
C GLU A 193 5.89 -12.33 -9.81
N MET A 194 6.42 -11.55 -8.88
CA MET A 194 7.20 -10.36 -9.19
C MET A 194 8.50 -10.68 -9.93
N LYS A 195 9.12 -11.78 -9.59
CA LYS A 195 10.31 -12.29 -10.29
C LYS A 195 9.98 -12.72 -11.72
N GLU A 196 8.88 -13.43 -11.90
CA GLU A 196 8.41 -13.90 -13.22
C GLU A 196 7.96 -12.75 -14.12
N SER A 197 7.31 -11.74 -13.56
CA SER A 197 6.85 -10.55 -14.31
C SER A 197 7.96 -9.53 -14.59
N GLY A 198 9.15 -9.69 -14.00
CA GLY A 198 10.28 -8.80 -14.19
C GLY A 198 10.24 -7.49 -13.41
N VAL A 199 9.25 -7.30 -12.52
CA VAL A 199 9.15 -6.07 -11.71
C VAL A 199 10.02 -6.11 -10.45
N LEU A 200 10.52 -7.27 -10.07
CA LEU A 200 11.29 -7.45 -8.84
C LEU A 200 12.58 -6.61 -8.83
N GLU A 201 13.25 -6.45 -9.96
CA GLU A 201 14.51 -5.68 -10.06
C GLU A 201 14.37 -4.20 -9.68
N LYS A 202 13.16 -3.67 -9.71
CA LYS A 202 12.84 -2.28 -9.34
C LYS A 202 12.16 -2.17 -7.98
N THR A 203 12.16 -3.26 -7.21
CA THR A 203 11.41 -3.35 -5.96
C THR A 203 12.28 -3.96 -4.86
N ALA A 204 12.19 -3.40 -3.65
CA ALA A 204 12.66 -4.05 -2.43
C ALA A 204 11.44 -4.58 -1.66
N LEU A 205 11.54 -5.79 -1.11
CA LEU A 205 10.49 -6.39 -0.29
C LEU A 205 10.97 -6.53 1.16
N VAL A 206 10.08 -6.19 2.08
CA VAL A 206 10.34 -6.33 3.52
C VAL A 206 9.16 -7.05 4.15
N PHE A 207 9.40 -8.22 4.74
CA PHE A 207 8.33 -9.06 5.31
C PHE A 207 8.49 -9.21 6.82
N GLY A 208 7.40 -8.94 7.54
CA GLY A 208 7.19 -9.31 8.92
C GLY A 208 5.82 -9.98 9.03
N GLN A 209 5.76 -11.26 8.66
CA GLN A 209 4.51 -11.99 8.45
C GLN A 209 3.90 -12.52 9.76
N MET A 210 2.77 -13.22 9.67
CA MET A 210 1.99 -13.62 10.85
C MET A 210 2.69 -14.62 11.79
N ASN A 211 3.74 -15.28 11.31
CA ASN A 211 4.57 -16.16 12.13
C ASN A 211 5.61 -15.41 12.98
N GLU A 212 5.83 -14.15 12.71
CA GLU A 212 6.75 -13.30 13.44
C GLU A 212 6.13 -12.79 14.76
N PRO A 213 6.95 -12.50 15.78
CA PRO A 213 6.45 -11.91 17.02
C PRO A 213 5.89 -10.51 16.83
N PRO A 214 5.06 -10.01 17.79
CA PRO A 214 4.42 -8.69 17.68
C PRO A 214 5.39 -7.53 17.40
N GLY A 215 6.58 -7.57 18.01
CA GLY A 215 7.61 -6.53 17.79
C GLY A 215 8.04 -6.44 16.33
N ALA A 216 8.28 -7.57 15.68
CA ALA A 216 8.64 -7.60 14.25
C ALA A 216 7.50 -7.10 13.37
N ARG A 217 6.27 -7.57 13.59
CA ARG A 217 5.10 -7.14 12.82
C ARG A 217 4.78 -5.66 12.99
N MET A 218 5.05 -5.11 14.17
CA MET A 218 4.85 -3.70 14.48
C MET A 218 5.87 -2.79 13.78
N ARG A 219 7.10 -3.26 13.56
CA ARG A 219 8.22 -2.43 13.05
C ARG A 219 8.52 -2.63 11.57
N VAL A 220 8.03 -3.67 10.93
CA VAL A 220 8.36 -3.97 9.53
C VAL A 220 7.93 -2.86 8.56
N ALA A 221 6.80 -2.22 8.80
CA ALA A 221 6.34 -1.10 7.98
C ALA A 221 7.31 0.08 8.04
N GLU A 222 7.87 0.36 9.22
CA GLU A 222 8.86 1.42 9.40
C GLU A 222 10.17 1.08 8.70
N THR A 223 10.58 -0.18 8.68
CA THR A 223 11.75 -0.64 7.93
C THR A 223 11.60 -0.36 6.43
N GLY A 224 10.48 -0.76 5.85
CA GLY A 224 10.20 -0.50 4.43
C GLY A 224 10.07 0.99 4.12
N LEU A 225 9.40 1.73 4.98
CA LEU A 225 9.27 3.19 4.83
C LEU A 225 10.65 3.88 4.85
N THR A 226 11.56 3.46 5.70
CA THR A 226 12.92 3.99 5.76
C THR A 226 13.68 3.76 4.44
N MET A 227 13.55 2.57 3.85
CA MET A 227 14.12 2.30 2.53
C MET A 227 13.53 3.21 1.45
N ALA A 228 12.23 3.48 1.50
CA ALA A 228 11.55 4.39 0.59
C ALA A 228 12.02 5.85 0.77
N GLU A 229 12.17 6.29 2.01
CA GLU A 229 12.64 7.64 2.34
C GLU A 229 14.04 7.91 1.80
N TYR A 230 14.92 6.91 1.80
CA TYR A 230 16.25 7.05 1.20
C TYR A 230 16.17 7.42 -0.28
N PHE A 231 15.37 6.72 -1.06
CA PHE A 231 15.20 7.02 -2.48
C PHE A 231 14.55 8.38 -2.72
N ARG A 232 13.62 8.78 -1.87
CA ARG A 232 13.01 10.12 -1.92
C ARG A 232 14.04 11.22 -1.65
N ASP A 233 14.79 11.10 -0.54
CA ASP A 233 15.60 12.18 0.00
C ASP A 233 16.98 12.27 -0.65
N GLU A 234 17.63 11.13 -0.92
CA GLU A 234 18.99 11.07 -1.48
C GLU A 234 19.01 10.89 -3.00
N LYS A 235 18.05 10.17 -3.54
CA LYS A 235 17.98 9.91 -4.99
C LYS A 235 16.95 10.77 -5.72
N HIS A 236 16.24 11.62 -5.00
CA HIS A 236 15.25 12.57 -5.55
C HIS A 236 14.19 11.89 -6.43
N GLN A 237 13.70 10.74 -6.00
CA GLN A 237 12.74 9.93 -6.75
C GLN A 237 11.32 10.05 -6.20
N ASN A 238 10.38 9.71 -7.05
CA ASN A 238 9.01 9.43 -6.66
C ASN A 238 8.88 7.93 -6.39
N VAL A 239 8.75 7.56 -5.14
CA VAL A 239 8.76 6.17 -4.67
C VAL A 239 7.35 5.71 -4.37
N LEU A 240 7.00 4.49 -4.76
CA LEU A 240 5.79 3.80 -4.28
C LEU A 240 6.13 2.94 -3.07
N LEU A 241 5.35 3.09 -2.02
CA LEU A 241 5.40 2.25 -0.83
C LEU A 241 4.09 1.47 -0.72
N PHE A 242 4.16 0.15 -0.73
CA PHE A 242 3.02 -0.72 -0.47
C PHE A 242 3.08 -1.26 0.95
N ILE A 243 1.95 -1.20 1.65
CA ILE A 243 1.80 -1.76 3.00
C ILE A 243 0.64 -2.73 2.95
N ASP A 244 0.92 -3.99 3.08
CA ASP A 244 -0.07 -5.06 3.13
C ASP A 244 0.11 -5.90 4.39
N ASN A 245 -0.61 -5.64 5.44
CA ASN A 245 -1.83 -4.86 5.61
C ASN A 245 -1.65 -3.85 6.75
N ILE A 246 -2.12 -2.63 6.58
CA ILE A 246 -1.97 -1.59 7.62
C ILE A 246 -2.75 -1.94 8.91
N PHE A 247 -3.85 -2.65 8.82
CA PHE A 247 -4.57 -3.16 9.99
C PHE A 247 -3.68 -4.03 10.88
N ARG A 248 -2.82 -4.86 10.28
CA ARG A 248 -1.91 -5.73 11.02
C ARG A 248 -0.85 -4.98 11.80
N PHE A 249 -0.41 -3.83 11.30
CA PHE A 249 0.43 -2.89 12.04
C PHE A 249 -0.26 -2.47 13.34
N THR A 250 -1.50 -2.03 13.27
CA THR A 250 -2.32 -1.65 14.42
C THR A 250 -2.53 -2.82 15.39
N GLN A 251 -2.85 -3.99 14.88
CA GLN A 251 -3.06 -5.21 15.67
C GLN A 251 -1.79 -5.61 16.42
N ALA A 252 -0.64 -5.58 15.78
CA ALA A 252 0.63 -5.88 16.43
C ALA A 252 0.95 -4.88 17.55
N GLY A 253 0.67 -3.60 17.34
CA GLY A 253 0.76 -2.57 18.36
C GLY A 253 -0.16 -2.83 19.56
N SER A 254 -1.36 -3.32 19.32
CA SER A 254 -2.31 -3.72 20.37
C SER A 254 -1.79 -4.91 21.19
N GLU A 255 -1.27 -5.94 20.53
CA GLU A 255 -0.65 -7.09 21.19
C GLU A 255 0.55 -6.66 22.06
N ALA A 256 1.43 -5.82 21.52
CA ALA A 256 2.60 -5.30 22.23
C ALA A 256 2.18 -4.48 23.45
N SER A 257 1.18 -3.61 23.31
CA SER A 257 0.65 -2.79 24.41
C SER A 257 0.08 -3.65 25.55
N ALA A 258 -0.67 -4.70 25.21
CA ALA A 258 -1.20 -5.63 26.21
C ALA A 258 -0.09 -6.39 26.95
N LEU A 259 0.92 -6.85 26.23
CA LEU A 259 2.08 -7.54 26.80
C LEU A 259 2.93 -6.64 27.69
N LEU A 260 2.98 -5.35 27.39
CA LEU A 260 3.66 -4.34 28.23
C LEU A 260 2.85 -3.91 29.44
N GLY A 261 1.63 -4.44 29.60
CA GLY A 261 0.78 -4.14 30.75
C GLY A 261 0.09 -2.78 30.70
N ARG A 262 -0.05 -2.19 29.54
CA ARG A 262 -0.78 -0.91 29.37
C ARG A 262 -2.29 -1.15 29.44
N MET A 263 -3.00 -0.22 30.06
CA MET A 263 -4.47 -0.28 30.14
C MET A 263 -5.06 -0.11 28.72
N PRO A 264 -5.91 -1.03 28.25
CA PRO A 264 -6.52 -0.91 26.94
C PRO A 264 -7.53 0.24 26.87
N SER A 265 -7.67 0.80 25.69
CA SER A 265 -8.71 1.76 25.34
C SER A 265 -9.96 1.06 24.79
N ALA A 266 -10.83 1.77 24.08
CA ALA A 266 -12.05 1.23 23.50
C ALA A 266 -11.76 0.00 22.62
N VAL A 267 -12.61 -1.02 22.72
CA VAL A 267 -12.57 -2.28 21.95
C VAL A 267 -11.25 -3.07 22.14
N GLY A 268 -10.50 -2.76 23.19
CA GLY A 268 -9.24 -3.48 23.50
C GLY A 268 -8.01 -2.95 22.78
N TYR A 269 -8.11 -1.88 22.00
CA TYR A 269 -6.95 -1.29 21.33
C TYR A 269 -6.03 -0.53 22.30
N GLN A 270 -4.80 -0.30 21.89
CA GLN A 270 -3.82 0.47 22.62
C GLN A 270 -4.25 1.94 22.79
N PRO A 271 -3.95 2.58 23.92
CA PRO A 271 -4.26 3.99 24.11
C PRO A 271 -3.44 4.92 23.19
N THR A 272 -2.34 4.41 22.64
CA THR A 272 -1.42 5.13 21.74
C THR A 272 -1.72 4.91 20.26
N LEU A 273 -2.86 4.31 19.92
CA LEU A 273 -3.24 3.97 18.54
C LEU A 273 -3.11 5.15 17.56
N ALA A 274 -3.70 6.27 17.89
CA ALA A 274 -3.67 7.45 17.03
C ALA A 274 -2.25 8.03 16.87
N THR A 275 -1.46 8.02 17.92
CA THR A 275 -0.06 8.47 17.89
C THR A 275 0.81 7.57 17.05
N GLU A 276 0.71 6.26 17.24
CA GLU A 276 1.48 5.27 16.46
C GLU A 276 1.15 5.36 14.97
N MET A 277 -0.13 5.45 14.63
CA MET A 277 -0.56 5.62 13.24
C MET A 277 -0.07 6.96 12.68
N GLY A 278 -0.18 8.04 13.42
CA GLY A 278 0.30 9.36 13.02
C GLY A 278 1.81 9.39 12.76
N GLU A 279 2.61 8.82 13.63
CA GLU A 279 4.07 8.75 13.47
C GLU A 279 4.46 8.02 12.18
N LEU A 280 3.78 6.95 11.81
CA LEU A 280 4.01 6.25 10.57
C LEU A 280 3.53 7.05 9.36
N GLN A 281 2.29 7.51 9.38
CA GLN A 281 1.63 8.13 8.22
C GLN A 281 2.22 9.50 7.85
N GLU A 282 2.62 10.31 8.82
CA GLU A 282 3.17 11.64 8.56
C GLU A 282 4.55 11.63 7.89
N ARG A 283 5.26 10.50 7.94
CA ARG A 283 6.51 10.29 7.20
C ARG A 283 6.27 10.10 5.70
N ILE A 284 5.08 9.66 5.33
CA ILE A 284 4.67 9.42 3.95
C ILE A 284 4.22 10.75 3.36
N ALA A 285 5.10 11.41 2.64
CA ALA A 285 4.87 12.76 2.17
C ALA A 285 5.64 13.07 0.88
N SER A 286 5.18 14.11 0.19
CA SER A 286 5.93 14.77 -0.87
C SER A 286 6.84 15.84 -0.28
N THR A 287 8.10 15.82 -0.65
CA THR A 287 9.09 16.83 -0.26
C THR A 287 9.62 17.56 -1.49
N LYS A 288 10.41 18.60 -1.26
CA LYS A 288 11.10 19.32 -2.34
C LYS A 288 12.09 18.43 -3.12
N ASN A 289 12.53 17.33 -2.52
CA ASN A 289 13.49 16.39 -3.11
C ASN A 289 12.83 15.26 -3.90
N GLY A 290 11.66 14.83 -3.50
CA GLY A 290 10.94 13.71 -4.11
C GLY A 290 9.67 13.40 -3.35
N SER A 291 9.08 12.24 -3.60
CA SER A 291 7.86 11.82 -2.91
C SER A 291 7.87 10.35 -2.52
N VAL A 292 7.21 10.04 -1.42
CA VAL A 292 6.77 8.68 -1.08
C VAL A 292 5.25 8.68 -1.16
N THR A 293 4.70 7.92 -2.09
CA THR A 293 3.26 7.69 -2.23
C THR A 293 2.96 6.29 -1.74
N SER A 294 2.02 6.13 -0.82
CA SER A 294 1.68 4.83 -0.27
C SER A 294 0.37 4.29 -0.80
N VAL A 295 0.36 2.98 -1.07
CA VAL A 295 -0.84 2.19 -1.30
C VAL A 295 -0.92 1.18 -0.16
N GLN A 296 -1.92 1.34 0.69
CA GLN A 296 -2.08 0.61 1.93
C GLN A 296 -3.31 -0.29 1.83
N ALA A 297 -3.12 -1.60 1.86
CA ALA A 297 -4.24 -2.52 1.97
C ALA A 297 -4.88 -2.36 3.36
N VAL A 298 -6.18 -2.18 3.38
CA VAL A 298 -6.95 -1.96 4.61
C VAL A 298 -7.92 -3.11 4.81
N TYR A 299 -7.78 -3.80 5.92
CA TYR A 299 -8.77 -4.76 6.39
C TYR A 299 -9.72 -4.08 7.37
N VAL A 300 -11.00 -4.29 7.18
CA VAL A 300 -12.04 -3.73 8.04
C VAL A 300 -12.70 -4.89 8.81
N PRO A 301 -12.42 -5.02 10.13
CA PRO A 301 -12.98 -6.09 10.94
C PRO A 301 -14.52 -6.08 10.92
N ALA A 302 -15.12 -7.22 10.61
CA ALA A 302 -16.59 -7.38 10.53
C ALA A 302 -17.31 -6.36 9.63
N ASP A 303 -16.60 -5.79 8.64
CA ASP A 303 -17.09 -4.70 7.78
C ASP A 303 -17.56 -3.45 8.55
N ASP A 304 -17.09 -3.28 9.78
CA ASP A 304 -17.42 -2.15 10.66
C ASP A 304 -16.42 -1.00 10.48
N LEU A 305 -16.81 0.00 9.71
CA LEU A 305 -16.00 1.20 9.47
C LEU A 305 -15.86 2.08 10.72
N THR A 306 -16.62 1.83 11.77
CA THR A 306 -16.52 2.56 13.05
C THR A 306 -15.52 1.95 14.03
N ASP A 307 -14.99 0.76 13.70
CA ASP A 307 -13.89 0.16 14.48
C ASP A 307 -12.71 1.14 14.54
N PRO A 308 -12.09 1.31 15.71
CA PRO A 308 -11.02 2.31 15.91
C PRO A 308 -9.83 2.18 14.94
N ALA A 309 -9.46 0.97 14.53
CA ALA A 309 -8.31 0.77 13.64
C ALA A 309 -8.58 1.31 12.22
N PRO A 310 -9.64 0.89 11.49
CA PRO A 310 -9.94 1.49 10.20
C PRO A 310 -10.30 2.96 10.31
N ALA A 311 -11.05 3.38 11.32
CA ALA A 311 -11.42 4.78 11.51
C ALA A 311 -10.19 5.69 11.64
N THR A 312 -9.18 5.28 12.42
CA THR A 312 -7.93 6.03 12.56
C THR A 312 -7.14 6.05 11.25
N THR A 313 -7.11 4.94 10.51
CA THR A 313 -6.46 4.86 9.20
C THR A 313 -7.12 5.80 8.19
N PHE A 314 -8.46 5.80 8.11
CA PHE A 314 -9.21 6.64 7.18
C PHE A 314 -8.92 8.14 7.35
N ALA A 315 -8.66 8.59 8.57
CA ALA A 315 -8.31 9.99 8.82
C ALA A 315 -7.04 10.44 8.07
N HIS A 316 -6.18 9.52 7.69
CA HIS A 316 -4.93 9.80 6.98
C HIS A 316 -5.02 9.62 5.47
N LEU A 317 -6.05 8.94 4.95
CA LEU A 317 -6.15 8.60 3.54
C LEU A 317 -6.56 9.80 2.68
N ASP A 318 -5.87 9.95 1.56
CA ASP A 318 -6.16 10.97 0.53
C ASP A 318 -7.05 10.43 -0.59
N ALA A 319 -6.98 9.12 -0.83
CA ALA A 319 -7.77 8.43 -1.84
C ALA A 319 -8.09 7.01 -1.41
N THR A 320 -9.15 6.45 -1.97
CA THR A 320 -9.51 5.04 -1.78
C THR A 320 -9.71 4.37 -3.12
N THR A 321 -9.14 3.18 -3.28
CA THR A 321 -9.35 2.29 -4.41
C THR A 321 -10.09 1.06 -3.90
N VAL A 322 -11.32 0.88 -4.33
CA VAL A 322 -12.17 -0.24 -3.92
C VAL A 322 -12.23 -1.27 -5.04
N LEU A 323 -11.75 -2.47 -4.78
CA LEU A 323 -11.85 -3.61 -5.69
C LEU A 323 -13.12 -4.39 -5.38
N SER A 324 -13.95 -4.62 -6.39
CA SER A 324 -15.29 -5.19 -6.25
C SER A 324 -15.40 -6.57 -6.90
N ARG A 325 -15.89 -7.53 -6.13
CA ARG A 325 -16.21 -8.87 -6.66
C ARG A 325 -17.29 -8.82 -7.74
N LYS A 326 -18.27 -7.93 -7.61
CA LYS A 326 -19.34 -7.76 -8.62
C LYS A 326 -18.78 -7.35 -9.98
N ILE A 327 -17.72 -6.55 -9.99
CA ILE A 327 -17.04 -6.13 -11.22
C ILE A 327 -16.20 -7.29 -11.79
N VAL A 328 -15.57 -8.09 -10.95
CA VAL A 328 -14.91 -9.33 -11.36
C VAL A 328 -15.87 -10.29 -12.04
N GLU A 329 -17.08 -10.46 -11.49
CA GLU A 329 -18.12 -11.31 -12.06
C GLU A 329 -18.59 -10.85 -13.44
N GLN A 330 -18.44 -9.58 -13.75
CA GLN A 330 -18.70 -9.01 -15.10
C GLN A 330 -17.50 -9.19 -16.05
N GLY A 331 -16.39 -9.75 -15.57
CA GLY A 331 -15.17 -9.94 -16.36
C GLY A 331 -14.36 -8.66 -16.58
N ILE A 332 -14.65 -7.59 -15.84
CA ILE A 332 -13.98 -6.30 -15.98
C ILE A 332 -12.75 -6.25 -15.06
N TYR A 333 -11.57 -6.04 -15.63
CA TYR A 333 -10.31 -5.86 -14.91
C TYR A 333 -9.57 -4.60 -15.41
N PRO A 334 -8.99 -3.78 -14.51
CA PRO A 334 -8.98 -3.94 -13.06
C PRO A 334 -10.41 -3.79 -12.48
N ALA A 335 -10.71 -4.55 -11.45
CA ALA A 335 -12.04 -4.59 -10.84
C ALA A 335 -12.28 -3.43 -9.86
N VAL A 336 -11.80 -2.25 -10.20
CA VAL A 336 -11.97 -1.03 -9.41
C VAL A 336 -13.41 -0.55 -9.52
N ASP A 337 -14.07 -0.39 -8.36
CA ASP A 337 -15.43 0.14 -8.32
C ASP A 337 -15.40 1.65 -8.60
N PRO A 338 -15.99 2.10 -9.70
CA PRO A 338 -15.92 3.50 -10.12
C PRO A 338 -16.78 4.45 -9.26
N LEU A 339 -17.75 3.92 -8.52
CA LEU A 339 -18.63 4.70 -7.67
C LEU A 339 -18.21 4.73 -6.21
N GLU A 340 -17.59 3.65 -5.73
CA GLU A 340 -17.12 3.53 -4.35
C GLU A 340 -15.68 4.05 -4.16
N SER A 341 -14.88 4.12 -5.23
CA SER A 341 -13.52 4.67 -5.18
C SER A 341 -13.56 6.19 -5.22
N THR A 342 -12.73 6.82 -4.38
CA THR A 342 -12.73 8.28 -4.21
C THR A 342 -11.31 8.84 -4.17
N SER A 343 -11.18 10.14 -4.43
CA SER A 343 -9.92 10.87 -4.27
C SER A 343 -10.18 12.31 -3.85
N ARG A 344 -9.45 12.77 -2.86
CA ARG A 344 -9.50 14.16 -2.39
C ARG A 344 -9.04 15.16 -3.43
N ILE A 345 -8.11 14.76 -4.31
CA ILE A 345 -7.57 15.66 -5.34
C ILE A 345 -8.42 15.75 -6.61
N LEU A 346 -9.54 15.03 -6.69
CA LEU A 346 -10.47 15.17 -7.81
C LEU A 346 -11.28 16.47 -7.65
N GLU A 347 -10.61 17.59 -7.83
CA GLU A 347 -11.14 18.95 -7.76
C GLU A 347 -10.65 19.75 -8.96
N PRO A 348 -11.46 20.70 -9.47
CA PRO A 348 -11.12 21.46 -10.68
C PRO A 348 -9.77 22.19 -10.59
N ASP A 349 -9.45 22.71 -9.41
CA ASP A 349 -8.22 23.48 -9.17
C ASP A 349 -6.94 22.62 -9.21
N ILE A 350 -7.07 21.30 -9.05
CA ILE A 350 -5.94 20.37 -9.01
C ILE A 350 -5.82 19.62 -10.33
N VAL A 351 -6.90 18.95 -10.76
CA VAL A 351 -6.90 18.10 -11.96
C VAL A 351 -7.24 18.85 -13.25
N GLY A 352 -7.76 20.06 -13.15
CA GLY A 352 -8.29 20.85 -14.25
C GLY A 352 -9.79 20.65 -14.47
N GLU A 353 -10.42 21.67 -15.07
CA GLU A 353 -11.89 21.70 -15.26
C GLU A 353 -12.38 20.56 -16.15
N GLU A 354 -11.72 20.28 -17.26
CA GLU A 354 -12.12 19.24 -18.20
C GLU A 354 -12.08 17.85 -17.56
N HIS A 355 -10.99 17.51 -16.88
CA HIS A 355 -10.88 16.24 -16.16
C HIS A 355 -12.00 16.09 -15.12
N TYR A 356 -12.20 17.12 -14.32
CA TYR A 356 -13.23 17.11 -13.27
C TYR A 356 -14.63 16.91 -13.86
N GLN A 357 -15.00 17.62 -14.90
CA GLN A 357 -16.31 17.53 -15.53
C GLN A 357 -16.55 16.16 -16.17
N VAL A 358 -15.55 15.62 -16.86
CA VAL A 358 -15.65 14.27 -17.46
C VAL A 358 -15.81 13.20 -16.36
N ALA A 359 -15.02 13.28 -15.31
CA ALA A 359 -15.12 12.34 -14.18
C ALA A 359 -16.49 12.39 -13.50
N ARG A 360 -17.02 13.57 -13.21
CA ARG A 360 -18.34 13.75 -12.61
C ARG A 360 -19.45 13.24 -13.52
N LYS A 361 -19.34 13.47 -14.81
CA LYS A 361 -20.35 13.00 -15.78
C LYS A 361 -20.33 11.47 -15.90
N VAL A 362 -19.16 10.86 -15.88
CA VAL A 362 -19.03 9.38 -15.85
C VAL A 362 -19.69 8.82 -14.58
N GLN A 363 -19.42 9.40 -13.43
CA GLN A 363 -20.04 8.98 -12.17
C GLN A 363 -21.56 9.13 -12.19
N GLU A 364 -22.07 10.24 -12.70
CA GLU A 364 -23.51 10.50 -12.85
C GLU A 364 -24.19 9.45 -13.74
N ILE A 365 -23.61 9.17 -14.90
CA ILE A 365 -24.13 8.17 -15.84
C ILE A 365 -24.14 6.77 -15.22
N LEU A 366 -23.05 6.37 -14.58
CA LEU A 366 -22.94 5.06 -13.92
C LEU A 366 -23.90 4.93 -12.73
N GLN A 367 -24.08 5.99 -11.95
CA GLN A 367 -25.04 6.01 -10.85
C GLN A 367 -26.46 5.86 -11.35
N LYS A 368 -26.84 6.62 -12.37
CA LYS A 368 -28.15 6.53 -12.99
C LYS A 368 -28.43 5.14 -13.59
N TYR A 369 -27.41 4.56 -14.24
CA TYR A 369 -27.49 3.20 -14.76
C TYR A 369 -27.73 2.18 -13.64
N LYS A 370 -27.03 2.31 -12.53
CA LYS A 370 -27.22 1.46 -11.35
C LYS A 370 -28.67 1.51 -10.83
N GLU A 371 -29.26 2.69 -10.78
CA GLU A 371 -30.66 2.89 -10.39
C GLU A 371 -31.65 2.26 -11.37
N LEU A 372 -31.34 2.28 -12.66
CA LEU A 372 -32.18 1.70 -13.72
C LEU A 372 -32.06 0.18 -13.82
N GLN A 373 -31.03 -0.44 -13.27
CA GLN A 373 -30.80 -1.88 -13.40
C GLN A 373 -31.95 -2.73 -12.85
N ASP A 374 -32.53 -2.34 -11.74
CA ASP A 374 -33.67 -3.05 -11.15
C ASP A 374 -34.91 -2.98 -12.06
N ILE A 375 -35.15 -1.83 -12.66
CA ILE A 375 -36.21 -1.61 -13.61
C ILE A 375 -36.03 -2.47 -14.87
N ILE A 376 -34.79 -2.48 -15.40
CA ILE A 376 -34.42 -3.28 -16.57
C ILE A 376 -34.59 -4.77 -16.30
N ALA A 377 -34.21 -5.25 -15.11
CA ALA A 377 -34.33 -6.65 -14.72
C ALA A 377 -35.76 -7.14 -14.62
N ILE A 378 -36.70 -6.26 -14.22
CA ILE A 378 -38.11 -6.60 -14.01
C ILE A 378 -38.94 -6.36 -15.28
N LEU A 379 -38.77 -5.21 -15.91
CA LEU A 379 -39.63 -4.74 -17.00
C LEU A 379 -39.00 -4.84 -18.39
N GLY A 380 -37.68 -4.99 -18.45
CA GLY A 380 -36.89 -5.00 -19.69
C GLY A 380 -36.51 -3.60 -20.19
N MET A 381 -35.61 -3.56 -21.16
CA MET A 381 -35.13 -2.31 -21.77
C MET A 381 -36.20 -1.51 -22.50
N GLU A 382 -37.17 -2.19 -23.06
CA GLU A 382 -38.19 -1.56 -23.91
C GLU A 382 -39.12 -0.60 -23.14
N GLU A 383 -39.26 -0.79 -21.84
CA GLU A 383 -40.08 0.05 -20.97
C GLU A 383 -39.36 1.35 -20.53
N LEU A 384 -38.09 1.51 -20.86
CA LEU A 384 -37.36 2.74 -20.55
C LEU A 384 -37.73 3.86 -21.53
N ALA A 385 -37.69 5.10 -21.02
CA ALA A 385 -37.74 6.29 -21.88
C ALA A 385 -36.52 6.31 -22.83
N ASP A 386 -36.67 6.93 -24.01
CA ASP A 386 -35.63 6.95 -25.02
C ASP A 386 -34.32 7.58 -24.49
N GLU A 387 -34.41 8.61 -23.66
CA GLU A 387 -33.27 9.25 -23.01
C GLU A 387 -32.52 8.27 -22.08
N ASP A 388 -33.27 7.46 -21.33
CA ASP A 388 -32.71 6.45 -20.44
C ASP A 388 -32.08 5.29 -21.22
N LYS A 389 -32.62 4.91 -22.37
CA LYS A 389 -32.01 3.92 -23.26
C LYS A 389 -30.67 4.37 -23.78
N VAL A 390 -30.57 5.61 -24.23
CA VAL A 390 -29.27 6.19 -24.67
C VAL A 390 -28.25 6.20 -23.51
N LEU A 391 -28.70 6.62 -22.34
CA LEU A 391 -27.85 6.64 -21.14
C LEU A 391 -27.32 5.23 -20.80
N VAL A 392 -28.20 4.23 -20.85
CA VAL A 392 -27.84 2.83 -20.57
C VAL A 392 -26.78 2.30 -21.57
N TYR A 393 -26.95 2.56 -22.85
CA TYR A 393 -25.99 2.15 -23.86
C TYR A 393 -24.63 2.80 -23.67
N ARG A 394 -24.59 4.09 -23.34
CA ARG A 394 -23.36 4.80 -23.03
C ARG A 394 -22.74 4.29 -21.73
N ALA A 395 -23.53 4.04 -20.69
CA ALA A 395 -23.07 3.49 -19.42
C ALA A 395 -22.39 2.12 -19.59
N ARG A 396 -22.95 1.25 -20.40
CA ARG A 396 -22.36 -0.06 -20.71
C ARG A 396 -21.01 0.08 -21.43
N LYS A 397 -20.91 1.00 -22.37
CA LYS A 397 -19.65 1.32 -23.06
C LYS A 397 -18.61 1.88 -22.09
N ILE A 398 -19.02 2.77 -21.18
CA ILE A 398 -18.17 3.32 -20.12
C ILE A 398 -17.64 2.20 -19.23
N GLN A 399 -18.49 1.30 -18.75
CA GLN A 399 -18.07 0.18 -17.90
C GLN A 399 -17.03 -0.70 -18.59
N LYS A 400 -17.24 -1.03 -19.84
CA LYS A 400 -16.29 -1.83 -20.63
C LYS A 400 -15.00 -1.08 -20.92
N PHE A 401 -15.08 0.21 -21.17
CA PHE A 401 -13.90 1.04 -21.42
C PHE A 401 -13.07 1.30 -20.15
N LEU A 402 -13.63 1.13 -18.97
CA LEU A 402 -12.88 1.12 -17.71
C LEU A 402 -11.96 -0.10 -17.59
N SER A 403 -12.21 -1.18 -18.31
CA SER A 403 -11.29 -2.32 -18.38
C SER A 403 -10.05 -1.95 -19.19
N GLN A 404 -8.95 -2.60 -18.87
CA GLN A 404 -7.65 -2.29 -19.48
C GLN A 404 -6.73 -3.51 -19.40
N PRO A 405 -6.01 -3.86 -20.48
CA PRO A 405 -5.02 -4.91 -20.43
C PRO A 405 -3.77 -4.45 -19.69
N PHE A 406 -3.25 -5.30 -18.83
CA PHE A 406 -2.07 -5.03 -18.01
C PHE A 406 -0.82 -5.70 -18.57
N HIS A 407 0.32 -5.03 -18.49
CA HIS A 407 1.62 -5.58 -18.89
C HIS A 407 1.97 -6.83 -18.09
N VAL A 408 1.72 -6.83 -16.79
CA VAL A 408 2.02 -7.97 -15.91
C VAL A 408 1.11 -9.17 -16.14
N ALA A 409 0.02 -9.02 -16.87
CA ALA A 409 -0.94 -10.07 -17.18
C ALA A 409 -0.81 -10.60 -18.63
N GLU A 410 0.11 -10.08 -19.43
CA GLU A 410 0.27 -10.47 -20.84
C GLU A 410 0.43 -11.98 -21.05
N ASN A 411 1.21 -12.64 -20.19
CA ASN A 411 1.45 -14.08 -20.26
C ASN A 411 0.19 -14.92 -19.98
N PHE A 412 -0.78 -14.38 -19.27
CA PHE A 412 -2.03 -15.06 -18.94
C PHE A 412 -3.15 -14.76 -19.92
N THR A 413 -3.24 -13.53 -20.39
CA THR A 413 -4.33 -13.07 -21.25
C THR A 413 -4.01 -13.18 -22.72
N GLY A 414 -2.72 -13.21 -23.09
CA GLY A 414 -2.28 -13.14 -24.48
C GLY A 414 -2.51 -11.77 -25.14
N ILE A 415 -2.88 -10.76 -24.35
CA ILE A 415 -3.15 -9.42 -24.82
C ILE A 415 -2.03 -8.50 -24.32
N GLN A 416 -1.48 -7.68 -25.24
CA GLN A 416 -0.45 -6.72 -24.90
C GLN A 416 -1.01 -5.67 -23.93
N GLY A 417 -0.28 -5.42 -22.83
CA GLY A 417 -0.62 -4.38 -21.87
C GLY A 417 -0.45 -2.98 -22.42
N VAL A 418 -1.21 -2.04 -21.87
CA VAL A 418 -1.19 -0.65 -22.32
C VAL A 418 -1.13 0.29 -21.12
N TYR A 419 -0.19 1.23 -21.16
CA TYR A 419 -0.18 2.40 -20.30
C TYR A 419 -0.99 3.50 -21.00
N VAL A 420 -2.03 3.99 -20.36
CA VAL A 420 -2.89 5.03 -20.93
C VAL A 420 -2.62 6.37 -20.25
N PRO A 421 -2.04 7.35 -20.96
CA PRO A 421 -1.89 8.70 -20.40
C PRO A 421 -3.24 9.30 -19.99
N VAL A 422 -3.25 10.10 -18.93
CA VAL A 422 -4.49 10.69 -18.40
C VAL A 422 -5.22 11.54 -19.45
N GLU A 423 -4.51 12.21 -20.31
CA GLU A 423 -5.08 13.01 -21.41
C GLU A 423 -5.89 12.15 -22.39
N GLU A 424 -5.36 10.98 -22.74
CA GLU A 424 -6.06 10.02 -23.61
C GLU A 424 -7.28 9.40 -22.91
N THR A 425 -7.19 9.19 -21.62
CA THR A 425 -8.32 8.72 -20.79
C THR A 425 -9.44 9.73 -20.78
N ILE A 426 -9.16 11.00 -20.53
CA ILE A 426 -10.13 12.09 -20.54
C ILE A 426 -10.79 12.21 -21.92
N LYS A 427 -9.99 12.24 -22.98
CA LYS A 427 -10.44 12.30 -24.35
C LYS A 427 -11.38 11.16 -24.71
N GLY A 428 -11.02 9.94 -24.33
CA GLY A 428 -11.80 8.75 -24.62
C GLY A 428 -13.16 8.73 -23.93
N PHE A 429 -13.20 9.00 -22.64
CA PHE A 429 -14.46 9.05 -21.89
C PHE A 429 -15.35 10.23 -22.34
N LYS A 430 -14.76 11.37 -22.65
CA LYS A 430 -15.48 12.50 -23.19
C LYS A 430 -16.16 12.16 -24.51
N ALA A 431 -15.48 11.48 -25.41
CA ALA A 431 -16.05 11.04 -26.69
C ALA A 431 -17.28 10.10 -26.48
N ILE A 432 -17.22 9.21 -25.49
CA ILE A 432 -18.35 8.33 -25.16
C ILE A 432 -19.52 9.17 -24.59
N ILE A 433 -19.26 10.08 -23.68
CA ILE A 433 -20.27 10.92 -23.02
C ILE A 433 -20.98 11.80 -24.05
N ASP A 434 -20.23 12.42 -24.97
CA ASP A 434 -20.73 13.35 -25.97
C ASP A 434 -21.48 12.67 -27.14
N GLY A 435 -21.49 11.33 -27.14
CA GLY A 435 -22.20 10.55 -28.16
C GLY A 435 -21.43 10.30 -29.44
N GLU A 436 -20.19 10.72 -29.54
CA GLU A 436 -19.33 10.49 -30.72
C GLU A 436 -19.08 8.99 -30.99
N MET A 437 -19.23 8.17 -29.97
CA MET A 437 -19.00 6.72 -30.02
C MET A 437 -20.29 5.89 -30.03
N ASP A 438 -21.44 6.51 -30.19
CA ASP A 438 -22.75 5.80 -30.12
C ASP A 438 -22.90 4.74 -31.20
N GLU A 439 -22.31 4.91 -32.37
CA GLU A 439 -22.38 3.95 -33.49
C GLU A 439 -21.43 2.75 -33.33
N TYR A 440 -20.50 2.78 -32.40
CA TYR A 440 -19.54 1.69 -32.20
C TYR A 440 -20.15 0.57 -31.33
N PRO A 441 -19.84 -0.71 -31.65
CA PRO A 441 -20.38 -1.81 -30.87
C PRO A 441 -19.79 -1.83 -29.45
N GLU A 442 -20.60 -2.19 -28.48
CA GLU A 442 -20.25 -2.24 -27.06
C GLU A 442 -18.98 -3.06 -26.77
N ASN A 443 -18.82 -4.21 -27.44
CA ASN A 443 -17.68 -5.09 -27.22
C ASN A 443 -16.34 -4.52 -27.71
N ALA A 444 -16.35 -3.51 -28.57
CA ALA A 444 -15.13 -2.83 -29.02
C ALA A 444 -14.46 -2.02 -27.87
N PHE A 445 -15.22 -1.68 -26.84
CA PHE A 445 -14.72 -0.95 -25.68
C PHE A 445 -14.06 -1.83 -24.62
N PHE A 446 -14.22 -3.13 -24.75
CA PHE A 446 -13.74 -4.08 -23.76
C PHE A 446 -12.26 -4.35 -23.90
N ASN A 447 -11.53 -4.19 -22.79
CA ASN A 447 -10.12 -4.56 -22.66
C ASN A 447 -9.20 -3.92 -23.72
N VAL A 448 -9.34 -2.62 -23.86
CA VAL A 448 -8.54 -1.77 -24.76
C VAL A 448 -7.91 -0.61 -23.98
N GLY A 449 -6.92 0.05 -24.58
CA GLY A 449 -6.27 1.21 -23.97
C GLY A 449 -6.99 2.53 -24.27
N THR A 450 -6.77 3.07 -25.45
CA THR A 450 -7.29 4.39 -25.86
C THR A 450 -8.58 4.28 -26.67
N ILE A 451 -9.22 5.42 -26.91
CA ILE A 451 -10.40 5.50 -27.78
C ILE A 451 -10.07 5.14 -29.24
N GLU A 452 -8.85 5.41 -29.68
CA GLU A 452 -8.40 4.99 -31.02
C GLU A 452 -8.32 3.47 -31.12
N ASP A 453 -7.92 2.79 -30.05
CA ASP A 453 -7.92 1.33 -29.97
C ASP A 453 -9.34 0.76 -30.10
N VAL A 454 -10.34 1.44 -29.57
CA VAL A 454 -11.77 1.09 -29.75
C VAL A 454 -12.15 1.13 -31.22
N LYS A 455 -11.77 2.18 -31.94
CA LYS A 455 -12.05 2.34 -33.37
C LYS A 455 -11.40 1.26 -34.20
N GLU A 456 -10.14 0.93 -33.93
CA GLU A 456 -9.40 -0.14 -34.60
C GLU A 456 -10.02 -1.53 -34.35
N LYS A 457 -10.37 -1.81 -33.09
CA LYS A 457 -11.03 -3.06 -32.71
C LYS A 457 -12.39 -3.21 -33.39
N ALA A 458 -13.16 -2.12 -33.48
CA ALA A 458 -14.46 -2.10 -34.16
C ALA A 458 -14.33 -2.46 -35.64
N LYS A 459 -13.28 -1.95 -36.35
CA LYS A 459 -12.99 -2.32 -37.75
C LYS A 459 -12.71 -3.83 -37.90
N THR A 460 -11.95 -4.40 -36.96
CA THR A 460 -11.63 -5.83 -36.96
C THR A 460 -12.87 -6.70 -36.73
N MET A 461 -13.82 -6.22 -35.92
CA MET A 461 -15.07 -6.94 -35.63
C MET A 461 -16.06 -6.96 -36.79
N GLN A 462 -15.92 -6.05 -37.76
CA GLN A 462 -16.76 -5.98 -38.96
C GLN A 462 -16.27 -6.89 -40.12
N GLN A 463 -15.05 -7.40 -40.02
CA GLN A 463 -14.47 -8.40 -40.93
C GLN A 463 -14.79 -9.82 -40.50
#